data_a347fb32ae7ab6196b3d75f69a078abd
#
_entry.id   a347fb32ae7ab6196b3d75f69a078abd
#
_cell.length_a   1.000
_cell.length_b   1.000
_cell.length_c   1.000
_cell.angle_alpha   90.00
_cell.angle_beta   90.00
_cell.angle_gamma   90.00
#
_symmetry.space_group_name_H-M   'P 1'
#
loop_
_entity.id
_entity.type
_entity.pdbx_description
1 polymer ?
#
loop_
_entity_poly.entity_id
_entity_poly.type
_entity_poly.pdbx_seq_one_letter_code
_entity_poly.pdbx_strand_id
1 'polypeptide(L)'
;MLIAYIDEVGEAGAFISKDHKRFNTSPVFGYAGFVVPEQHVHALSRDVAATKKKFYSFLCGEGTEEPGGYAPTWERKGSDLLSKHAMGRAGRQEVVELRSLLARIPSRYSGKLFDFVREKPIGSPGQVWGKDTGNSWEAMREERTLECLGEAINRLCRHAEHEDQNILLFQDMINEKQRFHQVTRSYAHIYSRIKDHQEMLRILEAPAYIDSELSTNIQCADWVAALIGRACDYQLVLNSSYRWVADSFIADLRGGFTYESTLQFHRRSIDNIHHIRILDRARPHLDSLTGMSAENLSRLQLVHARASAPTPSKPSSSMC
;
A
#
# COMPACT_ATOMS: atom_id res chain seq x y z
N MET A 1 -15.86 5.94 -18.03
CA MET A 1 -15.00 6.62 -17.03
C MET A 1 -14.53 5.60 -15.98
N LEU A 2 -13.35 5.78 -15.44
CA LEU A 2 -12.83 4.96 -14.34
C LEU A 2 -13.06 5.64 -12.98
N ILE A 3 -13.36 4.85 -11.98
CA ILE A 3 -13.47 5.29 -10.58
C ILE A 3 -12.42 4.53 -9.79
N ALA A 4 -11.52 5.25 -9.13
CA ALA A 4 -10.50 4.69 -8.25
C ALA A 4 -10.86 4.97 -6.78
N TYR A 5 -10.73 3.96 -5.95
CA TYR A 5 -10.84 4.04 -4.49
C TYR A 5 -9.50 3.60 -3.91
N ILE A 6 -8.86 4.48 -3.13
CA ILE A 6 -7.55 4.20 -2.53
C ILE A 6 -7.53 4.55 -1.04
N ASP A 7 -6.65 3.89 -0.30
CA ASP A 7 -6.37 4.17 1.09
C ASP A 7 -4.86 4.06 1.38
N GLU A 8 -4.43 4.53 2.53
CA GLU A 8 -3.03 4.55 2.94
C GLU A 8 -2.50 3.15 3.27
N VAL A 9 -1.34 2.81 2.74
CA VAL A 9 -0.59 1.60 3.09
C VAL A 9 0.47 1.94 4.12
N GLY A 10 0.30 1.44 5.33
CA GLY A 10 1.23 1.67 6.42
C GLY A 10 1.13 3.07 7.01
N GLU A 11 2.21 3.55 7.58
CA GLU A 11 2.30 4.87 8.20
C GLU A 11 3.49 5.66 7.66
N ALA A 12 3.33 6.95 7.41
CA ALA A 12 4.40 7.81 6.88
C ALA A 12 5.58 8.00 7.87
N GLY A 13 5.42 7.59 9.12
CA GLY A 13 6.45 7.69 10.18
C GLY A 13 7.69 6.83 9.93
N ALA A 14 8.75 7.03 10.75
CA ALA A 14 9.98 6.26 10.67
C ALA A 14 9.76 4.79 11.05
N PHE A 15 10.64 3.94 10.52
CA PHE A 15 10.66 2.52 10.80
C PHE A 15 12.08 2.08 11.16
N ILE A 16 12.23 1.27 12.20
CA ILE A 16 13.51 0.62 12.56
C ILE A 16 13.37 -0.90 12.45
N SER A 17 12.45 -1.48 13.20
CA SER A 17 12.15 -2.91 13.16
C SER A 17 10.79 -3.18 13.79
N LYS A 18 10.21 -4.35 13.57
CA LYS A 18 8.92 -4.75 14.20
C LYS A 18 9.02 -4.87 15.72
N ASP A 19 10.20 -5.13 16.25
CA ASP A 19 10.44 -5.31 17.69
C ASP A 19 10.85 -4.01 18.38
N HIS A 20 11.02 -2.92 17.64
CA HIS A 20 11.42 -1.63 18.21
C HIS A 20 10.27 -0.99 19.00
N LYS A 21 10.52 -0.52 20.23
CA LYS A 21 9.48 0.01 21.14
C LYS A 21 8.66 1.17 20.56
N ARG A 22 9.23 2.02 19.69
CA ARG A 22 8.61 3.26 19.19
C ARG A 22 8.46 3.29 17.67
N PHE A 23 9.39 2.71 16.91
CA PHE A 23 9.46 2.78 15.47
C PHE A 23 9.27 1.40 14.84
N ASN A 24 8.16 0.74 15.21
CA ASN A 24 7.77 -0.60 14.80
C ASN A 24 6.58 -0.61 13.82
N THR A 25 6.35 0.50 13.14
CA THR A 25 5.23 0.71 12.22
C THR A 25 5.31 -0.20 10.97
N SER A 26 5.03 0.29 9.81
CA SER A 26 5.20 -0.44 8.55
C SER A 26 6.58 -0.18 7.93
N PRO A 27 7.22 -1.15 7.27
CA PRO A 27 8.45 -0.93 6.50
C PRO A 27 8.22 -0.10 5.24
N VAL A 28 6.96 0.12 4.86
CA VAL A 28 6.57 0.88 3.68
C VAL A 28 5.58 1.96 4.02
N PHE A 29 5.42 2.91 3.08
CA PHE A 29 4.31 3.84 3.02
C PHE A 29 3.89 4.07 1.56
N GLY A 30 2.61 4.26 1.32
CA GLY A 30 2.05 4.56 0.01
C GLY A 30 0.54 4.48 -0.01
N TYR A 31 -0.03 4.17 -1.17
CA TYR A 31 -1.46 4.06 -1.39
C TYR A 31 -1.78 2.78 -2.13
N ALA A 32 -2.89 2.15 -1.79
CA ALA A 32 -3.42 1.01 -2.51
C ALA A 32 -4.96 1.01 -2.50
N GLY A 33 -5.52 0.24 -3.41
CA GLY A 33 -6.95 0.13 -3.56
C GLY A 33 -7.32 -0.55 -4.87
N PHE A 34 -8.31 -0.01 -5.56
CA PHE A 34 -8.76 -0.57 -6.83
C PHE A 34 -9.35 0.49 -7.76
N VAL A 35 -9.37 0.17 -9.04
CA VAL A 35 -9.98 0.96 -10.11
C VAL A 35 -11.06 0.13 -10.76
N VAL A 36 -12.22 0.72 -11.05
CA VAL A 36 -13.34 0.04 -11.67
C VAL A 36 -14.06 0.97 -12.64
N PRO A 37 -14.55 0.47 -13.81
CA PRO A 37 -15.41 1.24 -14.68
C PRO A 37 -16.71 1.69 -13.97
N GLU A 38 -17.15 2.93 -14.22
CA GLU A 38 -18.30 3.55 -13.54
C GLU A 38 -19.56 2.69 -13.57
N GLN A 39 -19.84 1.99 -14.67
CA GLN A 39 -21.02 1.13 -14.81
C GLN A 39 -21.05 -0.06 -13.85
N HIS A 40 -19.90 -0.42 -13.27
CA HIS A 40 -19.79 -1.55 -12.35
C HIS A 40 -19.76 -1.14 -10.87
N VAL A 41 -19.66 0.16 -10.57
CA VAL A 41 -19.54 0.68 -9.19
C VAL A 41 -20.68 0.17 -8.30
N HIS A 42 -21.95 0.32 -8.73
CA HIS A 42 -23.09 -0.11 -7.92
C HIS A 42 -23.15 -1.62 -7.68
N ALA A 43 -22.77 -2.42 -8.70
CA ALA A 43 -22.75 -3.87 -8.56
C ALA A 43 -21.64 -4.32 -7.59
N LEU A 44 -20.46 -3.71 -7.69
CA LEU A 44 -19.38 -3.94 -6.75
C LEU A 44 -19.74 -3.51 -5.33
N SER A 45 -20.33 -2.31 -5.16
CA SER A 45 -20.76 -1.83 -3.83
C SER A 45 -21.70 -2.81 -3.14
N ARG A 46 -22.65 -3.40 -3.88
CA ARG A 46 -23.55 -4.44 -3.33
C ARG A 46 -22.79 -5.70 -2.90
N ASP A 47 -21.82 -6.14 -3.69
CA ASP A 47 -21.02 -7.31 -3.34
C ASP A 47 -20.12 -7.05 -2.11
N VAL A 48 -19.55 -5.83 -1.99
CA VAL A 48 -18.80 -5.42 -0.81
C VAL A 48 -19.71 -5.40 0.43
N ALA A 49 -20.89 -4.80 0.33
CA ALA A 49 -21.87 -4.77 1.42
C ALA A 49 -22.30 -6.18 1.84
N ALA A 50 -22.55 -7.06 0.87
CA ALA A 50 -22.89 -8.46 1.17
C ALA A 50 -21.73 -9.21 1.87
N THR A 51 -20.50 -8.97 1.47
CA THR A 51 -19.31 -9.55 2.09
C THR A 51 -19.14 -9.02 3.53
N LYS A 52 -19.33 -7.72 3.73
CA LYS A 52 -19.31 -7.08 5.05
C LYS A 52 -20.36 -7.70 5.99
N LYS A 53 -21.58 -7.93 5.49
CA LYS A 53 -22.64 -8.63 6.26
C LYS A 53 -22.22 -10.03 6.69
N LYS A 54 -21.53 -10.79 5.82
CA LYS A 54 -20.96 -12.09 6.20
C LYS A 54 -19.90 -11.96 7.30
N PHE A 55 -19.00 -10.97 7.19
CA PHE A 55 -18.01 -10.74 8.26
C PHE A 55 -18.69 -10.47 9.60
N TYR A 56 -19.74 -9.66 9.59
CA TYR A 56 -20.50 -9.40 10.81
C TYR A 56 -21.11 -10.68 11.40
N SER A 57 -21.71 -11.54 10.57
CA SER A 57 -22.28 -12.81 11.02
C SER A 57 -21.22 -13.78 11.55
N PHE A 58 -20.02 -13.79 11.02
CA PHE A 58 -18.92 -14.62 11.52
C PHE A 58 -18.42 -14.19 12.92
N LEU A 59 -18.54 -12.91 13.24
CA LEU A 59 -18.10 -12.35 14.51
C LEU A 59 -19.19 -12.41 15.59
N CYS A 60 -20.44 -12.14 15.22
CA CYS A 60 -21.57 -11.98 16.15
C CYS A 60 -22.50 -13.18 16.19
N GLY A 61 -22.34 -14.15 15.29
CA GLY A 61 -23.20 -15.31 15.13
C GLY A 61 -24.29 -15.14 14.06
N GLU A 62 -24.75 -16.27 13.51
CA GLU A 62 -25.81 -16.30 12.50
C GLU A 62 -27.12 -15.73 13.07
N GLY A 63 -27.80 -14.90 12.27
CA GLY A 63 -29.08 -14.29 12.64
C GLY A 63 -28.98 -12.98 13.42
N THR A 64 -27.77 -12.52 13.77
CA THR A 64 -27.59 -11.21 14.38
C THR A 64 -27.75 -10.13 13.31
N GLU A 65 -28.65 -9.18 13.52
CA GLU A 65 -28.85 -8.05 12.63
C GLU A 65 -27.68 -7.06 12.75
N GLU A 66 -27.20 -6.59 11.60
CA GLU A 66 -26.16 -5.57 11.54
C GLU A 66 -26.70 -4.22 12.03
N PRO A 67 -25.97 -3.50 12.90
CA PRO A 67 -26.41 -2.17 13.34
C PRO A 67 -26.57 -1.22 12.15
N GLY A 68 -27.69 -0.50 12.09
CA GLY A 68 -27.89 0.58 11.11
C GLY A 68 -28.75 0.27 9.89
N GLY A 69 -29.32 -0.91 9.76
CA GLY A 69 -30.28 -1.23 8.69
C GLY A 69 -29.69 -1.05 7.27
N TYR A 70 -30.25 -0.12 6.48
CA TYR A 70 -29.85 0.09 5.07
C TYR A 70 -28.47 0.69 4.86
N ALA A 71 -27.93 1.43 5.83
CA ALA A 71 -26.61 2.01 5.81
C ALA A 71 -25.83 1.50 7.03
N PRO A 72 -25.25 0.31 6.95
CA PRO A 72 -24.52 -0.25 8.08
C PRO A 72 -23.30 0.62 8.36
N THR A 73 -23.34 1.34 9.48
CA THR A 73 -22.23 2.12 10.01
C THR A 73 -21.12 1.25 10.62
N TRP A 74 -21.37 -0.07 10.75
CA TRP A 74 -20.35 -0.98 11.21
C TRP A 74 -19.20 -1.10 10.22
N GLU A 75 -17.99 -0.97 10.74
CA GLU A 75 -16.77 -1.03 9.96
C GLU A 75 -15.90 -2.22 10.38
N ARG A 76 -15.39 -2.95 9.39
CA ARG A 76 -14.38 -4.00 9.60
C ARG A 76 -13.05 -3.51 9.07
N LYS A 77 -12.17 -3.06 9.95
CA LYS A 77 -10.85 -2.54 9.53
C LYS A 77 -10.00 -3.65 8.91
N GLY A 78 -9.33 -3.32 7.81
CA GLY A 78 -8.44 -4.23 7.11
C GLY A 78 -7.27 -4.70 7.98
N SER A 79 -6.79 -3.86 8.88
CA SER A 79 -5.75 -4.22 9.85
C SER A 79 -6.15 -5.36 10.77
N ASP A 80 -7.42 -5.44 11.17
CA ASP A 80 -7.96 -6.50 12.01
C ASP A 80 -8.27 -7.74 11.21
N LEU A 81 -8.92 -7.55 10.03
CA LEU A 81 -9.26 -8.60 9.08
C LEU A 81 -8.02 -9.39 8.64
N LEU A 82 -6.90 -8.69 8.41
CA LEU A 82 -5.62 -9.27 7.99
C LEU A 82 -4.56 -9.20 9.10
N SER A 83 -4.99 -9.42 10.35
CA SER A 83 -4.06 -9.51 11.48
C SER A 83 -3.20 -10.79 11.39
N LYS A 84 -2.11 -10.84 12.16
CA LYS A 84 -1.25 -12.04 12.24
C LYS A 84 -2.00 -13.31 12.69
N HIS A 85 -3.14 -13.17 13.33
CA HIS A 85 -3.99 -14.25 13.81
C HIS A 85 -5.19 -14.56 12.91
N ALA A 86 -5.32 -13.88 11.76
CA ALA A 86 -6.45 -14.03 10.84
C ALA A 86 -6.68 -15.45 10.31
N MET A 87 -5.64 -16.30 10.31
CA MET A 87 -5.76 -17.71 9.91
C MET A 87 -6.28 -18.62 11.03
N GLY A 88 -6.63 -18.09 12.21
CA GLY A 88 -7.42 -18.80 13.20
C GLY A 88 -8.83 -19.15 12.68
N ARG A 89 -9.59 -20.00 13.40
CA ARG A 89 -10.83 -20.62 12.87
C ARG A 89 -11.85 -19.61 12.31
N ALA A 90 -12.17 -18.56 13.05
CA ALA A 90 -13.13 -17.53 12.60
C ALA A 90 -12.54 -16.63 11.49
N GLY A 91 -11.29 -16.17 11.65
CA GLY A 91 -10.63 -15.30 10.68
C GLY A 91 -10.36 -15.97 9.33
N ARG A 92 -10.24 -17.31 9.29
CA ARG A 92 -10.08 -18.03 8.02
C ARG A 92 -11.29 -17.86 7.10
N GLN A 93 -12.50 -17.81 7.63
CA GLN A 93 -13.71 -17.58 6.83
C GLN A 93 -13.73 -16.16 6.25
N GLU A 94 -13.38 -15.14 7.04
CA GLU A 94 -13.27 -13.76 6.56
C GLU A 94 -12.21 -13.65 5.44
N VAL A 95 -11.05 -14.27 5.60
CA VAL A 95 -9.99 -14.27 4.57
C VAL A 95 -10.45 -14.92 3.26
N VAL A 96 -11.20 -16.03 3.33
CA VAL A 96 -11.75 -16.72 2.14
C VAL A 96 -12.76 -15.81 1.40
N GLU A 97 -13.67 -15.17 2.13
CA GLU A 97 -14.65 -14.26 1.52
C GLU A 97 -13.98 -13.01 0.95
N LEU A 98 -13.00 -12.42 1.65
CA LEU A 98 -12.22 -11.31 1.13
C LEU A 98 -11.51 -11.69 -0.17
N ARG A 99 -10.81 -12.82 -0.20
CA ARG A 99 -10.14 -13.32 -1.40
C ARG A 99 -11.11 -13.46 -2.57
N SER A 100 -12.27 -14.07 -2.33
CA SER A 100 -13.32 -14.22 -3.33
C SER A 100 -13.84 -12.88 -3.84
N LEU A 101 -14.03 -11.89 -2.97
CA LEU A 101 -14.44 -10.55 -3.35
C LEU A 101 -13.39 -9.87 -4.23
N LEU A 102 -12.13 -9.85 -3.79
CA LEU A 102 -11.04 -9.18 -4.51
C LEU A 102 -10.78 -9.80 -5.88
N ALA A 103 -10.90 -11.13 -6.01
CA ALA A 103 -10.79 -11.82 -7.30
C ALA A 103 -11.91 -11.45 -8.29
N ARG A 104 -13.08 -11.02 -7.80
CA ARG A 104 -14.17 -10.54 -8.65
C ARG A 104 -13.92 -9.15 -9.24
N ILE A 105 -13.06 -8.33 -8.64
CA ILE A 105 -12.75 -7.00 -9.19
C ILE A 105 -12.23 -7.13 -10.63
N PRO A 106 -11.17 -7.89 -10.94
CA PRO A 106 -10.73 -8.04 -12.32
C PRO A 106 -11.62 -8.99 -13.15
N SER A 107 -12.16 -10.06 -12.56
CA SER A 107 -12.83 -11.11 -13.33
C SER A 107 -14.28 -10.79 -13.68
N ARG A 108 -14.99 -10.03 -12.83
CA ARG A 108 -16.43 -9.75 -13.02
C ARG A 108 -16.71 -8.27 -13.29
N TYR A 109 -15.92 -7.38 -12.72
CA TYR A 109 -16.18 -5.94 -12.80
C TYR A 109 -15.23 -5.21 -13.75
N SER A 110 -14.40 -5.95 -14.51
CA SER A 110 -13.41 -5.37 -15.43
C SER A 110 -12.53 -4.31 -14.77
N GLY A 111 -12.37 -4.41 -13.45
CA GLY A 111 -11.55 -3.51 -12.67
C GLY A 111 -10.12 -4.02 -12.52
N LYS A 112 -9.31 -3.29 -11.79
CA LYS A 112 -7.95 -3.67 -11.42
C LYS A 112 -7.67 -3.28 -9.98
N LEU A 113 -6.91 -4.10 -9.27
CA LEU A 113 -6.25 -3.69 -8.03
C LEU A 113 -5.12 -2.73 -8.37
N PHE A 114 -4.83 -1.83 -7.46
CA PHE A 114 -3.79 -0.82 -7.61
C PHE A 114 -2.97 -0.73 -6.33
N ASP A 115 -1.66 -0.57 -6.49
CA ASP A 115 -0.79 -0.15 -5.41
C ASP A 115 0.36 0.72 -5.93
N PHE A 116 0.70 1.71 -5.14
CA PHE A 116 1.98 2.39 -5.16
C PHE A 116 2.50 2.48 -3.74
N VAL A 117 3.54 1.75 -3.44
CA VAL A 117 4.18 1.78 -2.12
C VAL A 117 5.67 1.99 -2.25
N ARG A 118 6.24 2.72 -1.29
CA ARG A 118 7.66 3.01 -1.20
C ARG A 118 8.24 2.41 0.08
N GLU A 119 9.35 1.66 -0.04
CA GLU A 119 10.12 1.21 1.10
C GLU A 119 10.67 2.42 1.86
N LYS A 120 10.54 2.40 3.17
CA LYS A 120 11.06 3.46 4.03
C LYS A 120 12.54 3.20 4.36
N PRO A 121 13.37 4.25 4.46
CA PRO A 121 14.70 4.11 5.03
C PRO A 121 14.58 3.64 6.47
N ILE A 122 15.47 2.72 6.87
CA ILE A 122 15.52 2.19 8.23
C ILE A 122 16.30 3.17 9.11
N GLY A 123 15.69 3.64 10.19
CA GLY A 123 16.31 4.56 11.14
C GLY A 123 15.31 5.39 11.94
N SER A 124 15.81 5.99 13.00
CA SER A 124 15.08 7.01 13.76
C SER A 124 14.91 8.27 12.91
N PRO A 125 13.97 9.19 13.26
CA PRO A 125 13.80 10.43 12.53
C PRO A 125 15.09 11.21 12.29
N GLY A 126 15.90 11.39 13.31
CA GLY A 126 17.18 12.08 13.21
C GLY A 126 18.22 11.39 12.33
N GLN A 127 18.15 10.07 12.17
CA GLN A 127 19.03 9.31 11.28
C GLN A 127 18.58 9.36 9.83
N VAL A 128 17.27 9.37 9.61
CA VAL A 128 16.67 9.30 8.26
C VAL A 128 16.65 10.69 7.59
N TRP A 129 16.35 11.72 8.37
CA TRP A 129 16.17 13.07 7.83
C TRP A 129 17.27 14.06 8.21
N GLY A 130 18.22 13.63 9.03
CA GLY A 130 19.31 14.47 9.53
C GLY A 130 18.89 15.37 10.70
N LYS A 131 19.91 15.85 11.44
CA LYS A 131 19.68 16.70 12.62
C LYS A 131 19.41 18.17 12.25
N ASP A 132 19.81 18.59 11.05
CA ASP A 132 19.92 20.01 10.67
C ASP A 132 18.83 20.51 9.70
N THR A 133 17.78 19.72 9.45
CA THR A 133 16.79 20.11 8.42
C THR A 133 15.84 21.22 8.87
N GLY A 134 15.86 21.65 10.13
CA GLY A 134 14.96 22.69 10.67
C GLY A 134 13.46 22.36 10.59
N ASN A 135 13.12 21.25 9.92
CA ASN A 135 11.75 20.79 9.74
C ASN A 135 11.32 19.93 10.93
N SER A 136 10.08 20.13 11.37
CA SER A 136 9.50 19.26 12.36
C SER A 136 9.30 17.84 11.80
N TRP A 137 9.29 16.87 12.69
CA TRP A 137 8.96 15.47 12.38
C TRP A 137 7.61 15.32 11.63
N GLU A 138 6.61 16.10 12.01
CA GLU A 138 5.30 16.13 11.39
C GLU A 138 5.36 16.62 9.95
N ALA A 139 6.11 17.71 9.69
CA ALA A 139 6.27 18.24 8.33
C ALA A 139 6.89 17.21 7.37
N MET A 140 7.83 16.40 7.83
CA MET A 140 8.44 15.36 7.01
C MET A 140 7.52 14.16 6.76
N ARG A 141 6.63 13.84 7.70
CA ARG A 141 5.56 12.86 7.48
C ARG A 141 4.60 13.35 6.41
N GLU A 142 4.19 14.60 6.51
CA GLU A 142 3.29 15.24 5.56
C GLU A 142 3.89 15.30 4.15
N GLU A 143 5.15 15.67 4.01
CA GLU A 143 5.86 15.67 2.73
C GLU A 143 5.88 14.28 2.09
N ARG A 144 6.20 13.23 2.85
CA ARG A 144 6.14 11.84 2.36
C ARG A 144 4.74 11.45 1.90
N THR A 145 3.72 11.84 2.67
CA THR A 145 2.33 11.59 2.31
C THR A 145 1.99 12.23 0.96
N LEU A 146 2.35 13.51 0.79
CA LEU A 146 2.11 14.25 -0.44
C LEU A 146 2.89 13.71 -1.65
N GLU A 147 4.14 13.33 -1.46
CA GLU A 147 4.95 12.70 -2.52
C GLU A 147 4.34 11.37 -2.97
N CYS A 148 3.96 10.50 -2.02
CA CYS A 148 3.38 9.21 -2.35
C CYS A 148 2.00 9.37 -3.00
N LEU A 149 1.18 10.34 -2.56
CA LEU A 149 -0.10 10.64 -3.19
C LEU A 149 0.08 11.15 -4.62
N GLY A 150 1.02 12.07 -4.83
CA GLY A 150 1.37 12.55 -6.17
C GLY A 150 1.79 11.43 -7.12
N GLU A 151 2.61 10.49 -6.65
CA GLU A 151 3.00 9.32 -7.44
C GLU A 151 1.83 8.35 -7.69
N ALA A 152 0.94 8.16 -6.72
CA ALA A 152 -0.29 7.37 -6.93
C ALA A 152 -1.18 8.02 -8.01
N ILE A 153 -1.37 9.33 -7.97
CA ILE A 153 -2.09 10.09 -9.00
C ILE A 153 -1.44 9.89 -10.37
N ASN A 154 -0.12 10.07 -10.50
CA ASN A 154 0.61 9.88 -11.77
C ASN A 154 0.34 8.51 -12.38
N ARG A 155 0.37 7.46 -11.57
CA ARG A 155 0.19 6.07 -12.01
C ARG A 155 -1.25 5.77 -12.39
N LEU A 156 -2.20 6.29 -11.64
CA LEU A 156 -3.62 6.15 -11.96
C LEU A 156 -3.97 6.91 -13.25
N CYS A 157 -3.38 8.08 -13.49
CA CYS A 157 -3.53 8.81 -14.75
C CYS A 157 -2.95 8.04 -15.94
N ARG A 158 -1.77 7.41 -15.80
CA ARG A 158 -1.21 6.54 -16.85
C ARG A 158 -2.07 5.32 -17.11
N HIS A 159 -2.60 4.70 -16.08
CA HIS A 159 -3.55 3.60 -16.26
C HIS A 159 -4.79 4.07 -17.02
N ALA A 160 -5.36 5.22 -16.65
CA ALA A 160 -6.51 5.81 -17.33
C ALA A 160 -6.21 6.18 -18.80
N GLU A 161 -5.01 6.68 -19.08
CA GLU A 161 -4.53 6.95 -20.45
C GLU A 161 -4.43 5.65 -21.25
N HIS A 162 -3.87 4.59 -20.67
CA HIS A 162 -3.78 3.28 -21.32
C HIS A 162 -5.17 2.69 -21.65
N GLU A 163 -6.15 2.91 -20.79
CA GLU A 163 -7.55 2.47 -21.00
C GLU A 163 -8.37 3.46 -21.85
N ASP A 164 -7.77 4.56 -22.31
CA ASP A 164 -8.42 5.68 -23.02
C ASP A 164 -9.68 6.19 -22.28
N GLN A 165 -9.60 6.36 -20.97
CA GLN A 165 -10.69 6.81 -20.12
C GLN A 165 -10.26 7.94 -19.20
N ASN A 166 -11.22 8.75 -18.77
CA ASN A 166 -11.03 9.68 -17.67
C ASN A 166 -11.17 8.94 -16.33
N ILE A 167 -10.61 9.54 -15.25
CA ILE A 167 -10.63 8.95 -13.92
C ILE A 167 -11.04 9.96 -12.86
N LEU A 168 -11.79 9.49 -11.86
CA LEU A 168 -12.03 10.16 -10.57
C LEU A 168 -11.41 9.32 -9.46
N LEU A 169 -10.83 9.99 -8.48
CA LEU A 169 -10.14 9.37 -7.36
C LEU A 169 -10.83 9.71 -6.04
N PHE A 170 -11.11 8.68 -5.25
CA PHE A 170 -11.71 8.78 -3.92
C PHE A 170 -10.78 8.21 -2.85
N GLN A 171 -10.71 8.89 -1.70
CA GLN A 171 -9.94 8.51 -0.52
C GLN A 171 -10.81 8.55 0.75
N ASP A 172 -10.34 7.89 1.81
CA ASP A 172 -10.98 8.00 3.11
C ASP A 172 -10.87 9.42 3.69
N MET A 173 -11.88 9.79 4.46
CA MET A 173 -11.96 11.11 5.09
C MET A 173 -10.85 11.27 6.14
N ILE A 174 -10.15 12.38 6.04
CA ILE A 174 -9.15 12.82 7.01
C ILE A 174 -9.61 14.12 7.68
N ASN A 175 -8.90 14.57 8.69
CA ASN A 175 -9.24 15.84 9.34
C ASN A 175 -9.19 17.03 8.35
N GLU A 176 -10.00 18.05 8.60
CA GLU A 176 -10.23 19.16 7.69
C GLU A 176 -8.95 19.89 7.27
N LYS A 177 -8.04 20.14 8.22
CA LYS A 177 -6.77 20.83 7.95
C LYS A 177 -5.89 20.02 6.98
N GLN A 178 -5.72 18.73 7.23
CA GLN A 178 -4.94 17.85 6.37
C GLN A 178 -5.59 17.72 4.99
N ARG A 179 -6.91 17.54 4.93
CA ARG A 179 -7.68 17.49 3.67
C ARG A 179 -7.47 18.73 2.82
N PHE A 180 -7.63 19.93 3.41
CA PHE A 180 -7.41 21.17 2.69
C PHE A 180 -6.01 21.25 2.09
N HIS A 181 -5.00 20.87 2.87
CA HIS A 181 -3.61 20.87 2.41
C HIS A 181 -3.36 19.83 1.32
N GLN A 182 -3.85 18.59 1.48
CA GLN A 182 -3.68 17.54 0.49
C GLN A 182 -4.39 17.87 -0.83
N VAL A 183 -5.63 18.37 -0.80
CA VAL A 183 -6.36 18.79 -2.01
C VAL A 183 -5.63 19.91 -2.73
N THR A 184 -5.21 20.96 -2.00
CA THR A 184 -4.46 22.08 -2.60
C THR A 184 -3.17 21.62 -3.26
N ARG A 185 -2.42 20.73 -2.61
CA ARG A 185 -1.17 20.19 -3.14
C ARG A 185 -1.41 19.25 -4.32
N SER A 186 -2.51 18.49 -4.30
CA SER A 186 -2.89 17.62 -5.43
C SER A 186 -3.24 18.45 -6.68
N TYR A 187 -3.99 19.53 -6.54
CA TYR A 187 -4.23 20.46 -7.67
C TYR A 187 -2.92 21.05 -8.20
N ALA A 188 -2.06 21.55 -7.32
CA ALA A 188 -0.76 22.08 -7.72
C ALA A 188 0.08 21.02 -8.46
N HIS A 189 0.08 19.78 -7.99
CA HIS A 189 0.77 18.66 -8.61
C HIS A 189 0.19 18.35 -10.02
N ILE A 190 -1.13 18.22 -10.13
CA ILE A 190 -1.81 17.94 -11.40
C ILE A 190 -1.52 19.05 -12.42
N TYR A 191 -1.83 20.29 -12.09
CA TYR A 191 -1.69 21.40 -13.04
C TYR A 191 -0.23 21.70 -13.44
N SER A 192 0.72 21.53 -12.53
CA SER A 192 2.13 21.74 -12.86
C SER A 192 2.67 20.71 -13.87
N ARG A 193 2.05 19.52 -13.93
CA ARG A 193 2.51 18.41 -14.79
C ARG A 193 1.81 18.32 -16.13
N ILE A 194 0.62 18.88 -16.30
CA ILE A 194 -0.17 18.78 -17.56
C ILE A 194 0.65 19.17 -18.79
N LYS A 195 1.55 20.15 -18.65
CA LYS A 195 2.37 20.63 -19.77
C LYS A 195 3.28 19.56 -20.35
N ASP A 196 3.87 18.73 -19.49
CA ASP A 196 4.90 17.74 -19.87
C ASP A 196 4.39 16.30 -19.81
N HIS A 197 3.19 16.07 -19.22
CA HIS A 197 2.59 14.78 -18.94
C HIS A 197 1.10 14.80 -19.30
N GLN A 198 0.79 14.48 -20.55
CA GLN A 198 -0.59 14.55 -21.06
C GLN A 198 -1.55 13.59 -20.38
N GLU A 199 -1.04 12.48 -19.84
CA GLU A 199 -1.86 11.56 -19.01
C GLU A 199 -2.53 12.25 -17.83
N MET A 200 -1.99 13.38 -17.35
CA MET A 200 -2.61 14.16 -16.27
C MET A 200 -3.94 14.82 -16.66
N LEU A 201 -4.25 14.91 -17.95
CA LEU A 201 -5.56 15.37 -18.42
C LEU A 201 -6.67 14.33 -18.19
N ARG A 202 -6.31 13.07 -17.87
CA ARG A 202 -7.28 12.03 -17.60
C ARG A 202 -7.95 12.14 -16.23
N ILE A 203 -7.29 12.76 -15.24
CA ILE A 203 -7.92 13.01 -13.95
C ILE A 203 -8.78 14.27 -14.03
N LEU A 204 -10.07 14.14 -13.69
CA LEU A 204 -11.02 15.23 -13.84
C LEU A 204 -10.96 16.24 -12.70
N GLU A 205 -10.63 15.78 -11.49
CA GLU A 205 -10.57 16.57 -10.27
C GLU A 205 -9.47 16.05 -9.34
N ALA A 206 -9.01 16.89 -8.42
CA ALA A 206 -8.20 16.42 -7.30
C ALA A 206 -8.95 15.34 -6.50
N PRO A 207 -8.24 14.46 -5.75
CA PRO A 207 -8.88 13.40 -4.98
C PRO A 207 -10.00 13.92 -4.08
N ALA A 208 -11.17 13.29 -4.17
CA ALA A 208 -12.31 13.57 -3.30
C ALA A 208 -12.27 12.66 -2.06
N TYR A 209 -12.76 13.17 -0.93
CA TYR A 209 -12.72 12.47 0.35
C TYR A 209 -14.13 12.04 0.75
N ILE A 210 -14.29 10.76 1.07
CA ILE A 210 -15.56 10.15 1.46
C ILE A 210 -15.35 9.43 2.79
N ASP A 211 -16.30 9.58 3.71
CA ASP A 211 -16.31 8.89 4.98
C ASP A 211 -16.44 7.37 4.78
N SER A 212 -15.50 6.60 5.33
CA SER A 212 -15.49 5.14 5.25
C SER A 212 -16.68 4.49 5.94
N GLU A 213 -17.26 5.12 6.97
CA GLU A 213 -18.48 4.61 7.60
C GLU A 213 -19.66 4.61 6.63
N LEU A 214 -19.69 5.52 5.66
CA LEU A 214 -20.76 5.69 4.69
C LEU A 214 -20.48 4.99 3.35
N SER A 215 -19.22 4.69 3.04
CA SER A 215 -18.82 4.13 1.75
C SER A 215 -18.21 2.74 1.86
N THR A 216 -18.96 1.74 1.42
CA THR A 216 -18.45 0.36 1.37
C THR A 216 -17.23 0.21 0.45
N ASN A 217 -17.13 1.01 -0.62
CA ASN A 217 -16.00 0.96 -1.54
C ASN A 217 -14.72 1.50 -0.90
N ILE A 218 -14.81 2.55 -0.07
CA ILE A 218 -13.66 3.04 0.70
C ILE A 218 -13.23 1.99 1.73
N GLN A 219 -14.16 1.32 2.41
CA GLN A 219 -13.81 0.19 3.28
C GLN A 219 -13.12 -0.95 2.53
N CYS A 220 -13.56 -1.24 1.30
CA CYS A 220 -12.89 -2.22 0.46
C CYS A 220 -11.48 -1.76 0.07
N ALA A 221 -11.25 -0.46 -0.15
CA ALA A 221 -9.92 0.09 -0.38
C ALA A 221 -9.01 -0.07 0.84
N ASP A 222 -9.50 0.14 2.07
CA ASP A 222 -8.78 -0.17 3.32
C ASP A 222 -8.38 -1.66 3.39
N TRP A 223 -9.26 -2.58 2.98
CA TRP A 223 -8.92 -4.01 2.94
C TRP A 223 -7.81 -4.32 1.93
N VAL A 224 -7.85 -3.69 0.75
CA VAL A 224 -6.77 -3.81 -0.25
C VAL A 224 -5.47 -3.20 0.29
N ALA A 225 -5.53 -2.01 0.88
CA ALA A 225 -4.36 -1.34 1.46
C ALA A 225 -3.73 -2.18 2.58
N ALA A 226 -4.54 -2.78 3.45
CA ALA A 226 -4.08 -3.71 4.46
C ALA A 226 -3.42 -4.96 3.84
N LEU A 227 -4.02 -5.56 2.80
CA LEU A 227 -3.45 -6.70 2.08
C LEU A 227 -2.06 -6.38 1.52
N ILE A 228 -1.94 -5.25 0.83
CA ILE A 228 -0.67 -4.78 0.26
C ILE A 228 0.35 -4.52 1.35
N GLY A 229 -0.06 -3.89 2.46
CA GLY A 229 0.82 -3.66 3.61
C GLY A 229 1.36 -4.97 4.21
N ARG A 230 0.54 -6.04 4.31
CA ARG A 230 0.97 -7.35 4.80
C ARG A 230 1.87 -8.08 3.79
N ALA A 231 1.58 -7.94 2.50
CA ALA A 231 2.44 -8.48 1.45
C ALA A 231 3.82 -7.79 1.45
N CYS A 232 3.86 -6.47 1.60
CA CYS A 232 5.12 -5.72 1.76
C CYS A 232 5.88 -6.11 3.04
N ASP A 233 5.17 -6.30 4.15
CA ASP A 233 5.79 -6.79 5.40
C ASP A 233 6.44 -8.15 5.15
N TYR A 234 5.75 -9.08 4.49
CA TYR A 234 6.31 -10.38 4.11
C TYR A 234 7.54 -10.25 3.22
N GLN A 235 7.54 -9.31 2.27
CA GLN A 235 8.67 -9.11 1.35
C GLN A 235 9.90 -8.46 2.02
N LEU A 236 9.70 -7.58 2.99
CA LEU A 236 10.75 -6.69 3.51
C LEU A 236 11.23 -7.04 4.93
N VAL A 237 10.45 -7.81 5.70
CA VAL A 237 10.76 -8.19 7.07
C VAL A 237 11.14 -9.67 7.15
N LEU A 238 12.35 -9.96 7.59
CA LEU A 238 12.92 -11.32 7.60
C LEU A 238 12.04 -12.35 8.32
N ASN A 239 11.54 -12.02 9.50
CA ASN A 239 10.72 -12.90 10.34
C ASN A 239 9.24 -12.48 10.30
N SER A 240 8.73 -12.12 9.12
CA SER A 240 7.34 -11.70 8.98
C SER A 240 6.37 -12.83 9.27
N SER A 241 5.32 -12.52 10.03
CA SER A 241 4.20 -13.43 10.31
C SER A 241 3.19 -13.53 9.15
N TYR A 242 3.41 -12.83 8.04
CA TYR A 242 2.43 -12.66 6.96
C TYR A 242 2.70 -13.51 5.72
N ARG A 243 3.53 -14.55 5.80
CA ARG A 243 3.73 -15.50 4.70
C ARG A 243 2.42 -16.04 4.15
N TRP A 244 1.46 -16.31 5.03
CA TRP A 244 0.15 -16.84 4.67
C TRP A 244 -0.63 -15.93 3.71
N VAL A 245 -0.36 -14.62 3.69
CA VAL A 245 -0.99 -13.66 2.74
C VAL A 245 -0.60 -14.04 1.31
N ALA A 246 0.69 -14.23 1.04
CA ALA A 246 1.15 -14.68 -0.27
C ALA A 246 0.52 -16.04 -0.64
N ASP A 247 0.57 -17.00 0.29
CA ASP A 247 0.03 -18.35 0.06
C ASP A 247 -1.48 -18.36 -0.22
N SER A 248 -2.23 -17.43 0.38
CA SER A 248 -3.70 -17.40 0.26
C SER A 248 -4.20 -16.60 -0.95
N PHE A 249 -3.49 -15.56 -1.40
CA PHE A 249 -4.02 -14.60 -2.38
C PHE A 249 -3.37 -14.69 -3.77
N ILE A 250 -2.14 -15.22 -3.88
CA ILE A 250 -1.36 -15.14 -5.14
C ILE A 250 -2.06 -15.78 -6.34
N ALA A 251 -2.72 -16.91 -6.12
CA ALA A 251 -3.35 -17.68 -7.22
C ALA A 251 -4.53 -16.90 -7.84
N ASP A 252 -5.33 -16.25 -7.00
CA ASP A 252 -6.58 -15.60 -7.42
C ASP A 252 -6.38 -14.15 -7.88
N LEU A 253 -5.34 -13.48 -7.37
CA LEU A 253 -5.09 -12.07 -7.68
C LEU A 253 -4.01 -11.85 -8.75
N ARG A 254 -3.40 -12.92 -9.25
CA ARG A 254 -2.36 -12.85 -10.28
C ARG A 254 -2.92 -12.23 -11.57
N GLY A 255 -2.27 -11.14 -12.06
CA GLY A 255 -2.72 -10.39 -13.23
C GLY A 255 -3.90 -9.46 -12.98
N GLY A 256 -4.41 -9.41 -11.74
CA GLY A 256 -5.52 -8.53 -11.34
C GLY A 256 -5.10 -7.10 -11.03
N PHE A 257 -3.82 -6.79 -11.00
CA PHE A 257 -3.30 -5.45 -10.73
C PHE A 257 -3.18 -4.59 -11.99
N THR A 258 -3.19 -3.27 -11.82
CA THR A 258 -2.82 -2.35 -12.90
C THR A 258 -1.35 -2.59 -13.29
N TYR A 259 -1.00 -2.28 -14.54
CA TYR A 259 0.40 -2.34 -14.99
C TYR A 259 1.31 -1.38 -14.23
N GLU A 260 0.74 -0.28 -13.74
CA GLU A 260 1.42 0.78 -13.00
C GLU A 260 1.65 0.47 -11.50
N SER A 261 1.05 -0.64 -11.00
CA SER A 261 1.26 -1.07 -9.60
C SER A 261 2.71 -1.41 -9.33
N THR A 262 3.26 -0.91 -8.21
CA THR A 262 4.68 -1.13 -7.91
C THR A 262 5.03 -0.92 -6.44
N LEU A 263 5.96 -1.73 -5.95
CA LEU A 263 6.73 -1.50 -4.74
C LEU A 263 8.07 -0.87 -5.11
N GLN A 264 8.29 0.38 -4.73
CA GLN A 264 9.52 1.11 -4.95
C GLN A 264 10.50 0.90 -3.79
N PHE A 265 11.69 0.35 -4.06
CA PHE A 265 12.70 0.10 -3.04
C PHE A 265 13.51 1.35 -2.70
N HIS A 266 13.95 1.42 -1.45
CA HIS A 266 14.88 2.44 -0.99
C HIS A 266 16.32 1.95 -1.14
N ARG A 267 17.11 2.64 -1.97
CA ARG A 267 18.56 2.34 -2.20
C ARG A 267 18.89 0.90 -2.58
N ARG A 268 17.90 0.14 -3.05
CA ARG A 268 18.11 -1.19 -3.63
C ARG A 268 17.91 -1.09 -5.13
N SER A 269 18.81 -1.66 -5.89
CA SER A 269 18.68 -1.77 -7.35
C SER A 269 18.23 -3.19 -7.66
N ILE A 270 17.07 -3.31 -8.28
CA ILE A 270 16.56 -4.55 -8.86
C ILE A 270 16.32 -4.27 -10.33
N ASP A 271 16.72 -5.18 -11.21
CA ASP A 271 16.68 -4.98 -12.65
C ASP A 271 15.29 -4.75 -13.21
N ASN A 272 14.28 -5.18 -12.49
CA ASN A 272 12.90 -5.08 -12.95
C ASN A 272 11.92 -4.81 -11.81
N ILE A 273 11.99 -3.63 -11.21
CA ILE A 273 11.08 -3.21 -10.14
C ILE A 273 9.62 -3.13 -10.59
N HIS A 274 9.35 -2.96 -11.88
CA HIS A 274 7.98 -2.94 -12.42
C HIS A 274 7.31 -4.31 -12.38
N HIS A 275 8.06 -5.39 -12.25
CA HIS A 275 7.56 -6.76 -12.19
C HIS A 275 7.66 -7.38 -10.80
N ILE A 276 7.89 -6.59 -9.76
CA ILE A 276 7.86 -7.11 -8.40
C ILE A 276 6.43 -7.54 -8.11
N ARG A 277 6.24 -8.83 -8.08
CA ARG A 277 4.99 -9.45 -7.71
C ARG A 277 4.88 -9.42 -6.20
N ILE A 278 4.16 -8.44 -5.71
CA ILE A 278 4.07 -8.16 -4.27
C ILE A 278 3.55 -9.36 -3.47
N LEU A 279 2.79 -10.24 -4.10
CA LEU A 279 2.27 -11.46 -3.51
C LEU A 279 3.15 -12.69 -3.78
N ASP A 280 4.25 -12.57 -4.53
CA ASP A 280 5.12 -13.70 -4.80
C ASP A 280 5.77 -14.23 -3.52
N ARG A 281 5.93 -15.55 -3.45
CA ARG A 281 6.64 -16.22 -2.34
C ARG A 281 8.13 -15.93 -2.36
N ALA A 282 8.69 -15.67 -3.55
CA ALA A 282 10.07 -15.28 -3.69
C ALA A 282 10.30 -13.91 -3.06
N ARG A 283 11.25 -13.85 -2.18
CA ARG A 283 11.75 -12.62 -1.58
C ARG A 283 13.04 -12.25 -2.28
N PRO A 284 12.99 -11.52 -3.40
CA PRO A 284 14.16 -11.36 -4.26
C PRO A 284 15.35 -10.71 -3.56
N HIS A 285 15.14 -10.07 -2.41
CA HIS A 285 16.19 -9.40 -1.63
C HIS A 285 16.47 -10.00 -0.25
N LEU A 286 15.70 -11.02 0.18
CA LEU A 286 15.91 -11.67 1.48
C LEU A 286 16.22 -13.16 1.33
N ASP A 287 15.39 -13.88 0.57
CA ASP A 287 15.44 -15.35 0.49
C ASP A 287 16.08 -15.86 -0.80
N SER A 288 16.03 -15.09 -1.88
CA SER A 288 16.66 -15.44 -3.15
C SER A 288 17.12 -14.21 -3.89
N LEU A 289 18.23 -14.35 -4.56
CA LEU A 289 18.77 -13.36 -5.49
C LEU A 289 18.19 -13.59 -6.91
N THR A 290 17.13 -14.39 -7.01
CA THR A 290 16.45 -14.70 -8.26
C THR A 290 15.76 -13.44 -8.78
N GLY A 291 16.11 -13.01 -9.98
CA GLY A 291 15.60 -11.77 -10.61
C GLY A 291 16.55 -10.59 -10.49
N MET A 292 17.72 -10.76 -9.87
CA MET A 292 18.80 -9.78 -9.93
C MET A 292 19.72 -10.06 -11.11
N SER A 293 20.20 -9.01 -11.76
CA SER A 293 21.30 -9.15 -12.71
C SER A 293 22.59 -9.62 -12.01
N ALA A 294 23.47 -10.25 -12.75
CA ALA A 294 24.79 -10.65 -12.24
C ALA A 294 25.58 -9.43 -11.69
N GLU A 295 25.38 -8.25 -12.28
CA GLU A 295 26.01 -7.01 -11.84
C GLU A 295 25.48 -6.54 -10.47
N ASN A 296 24.17 -6.56 -10.28
CA ASN A 296 23.56 -6.18 -9.00
C ASN A 296 23.84 -7.19 -7.90
N LEU A 297 23.92 -8.48 -8.23
CA LEU A 297 24.36 -9.52 -7.33
C LEU A 297 25.80 -9.27 -6.84
N SER A 298 26.71 -8.95 -7.75
CA SER A 298 28.10 -8.63 -7.42
C SER A 298 28.20 -7.38 -6.55
N ARG A 299 27.41 -6.35 -6.80
CA ARG A 299 27.35 -5.14 -5.95
C ARG A 299 26.85 -5.44 -4.54
N LEU A 300 25.82 -6.27 -4.40
CA LEU A 300 25.31 -6.72 -3.09
C LEU A 300 26.36 -7.52 -2.31
N GLN A 301 27.06 -8.44 -2.96
CA GLN A 301 28.14 -9.21 -2.35
C GLN A 301 29.29 -8.30 -1.87
N LEU A 302 29.63 -7.26 -2.64
CA LEU A 302 30.62 -6.25 -2.23
C LEU A 302 30.15 -5.43 -1.01
N VAL A 303 28.89 -5.07 -0.94
CA VAL A 303 28.32 -4.34 0.22
C VAL A 303 28.34 -5.24 1.46
N HIS A 304 27.94 -6.50 1.33
CA HIS A 304 28.01 -7.47 2.42
C HIS A 304 29.45 -7.72 2.90
N ALA A 305 30.38 -7.89 1.98
CA ALA A 305 31.79 -8.06 2.32
C ALA A 305 32.37 -6.84 3.05
N ARG A 306 32.01 -5.63 2.65
CA ARG A 306 32.43 -4.39 3.34
C ARG A 306 31.79 -4.24 4.72
N ALA A 307 30.53 -4.63 4.89
CA ALA A 307 29.84 -4.58 6.19
C ALA A 307 30.36 -5.63 7.17
N SER A 308 30.89 -6.74 6.67
CA SER A 308 31.49 -7.84 7.47
C SER A 308 32.98 -7.69 7.71
N ALA A 309 33.64 -6.70 7.11
CA ALA A 309 35.06 -6.46 7.34
C ALA A 309 35.28 -5.90 8.75
N PRO A 310 36.22 -6.45 9.54
CA PRO A 310 36.51 -5.93 10.86
C PRO A 310 36.97 -4.48 10.75
N THR A 311 36.39 -3.62 11.58
CA THR A 311 36.81 -2.20 11.69
C THR A 311 38.28 -2.13 11.98
N PRO A 312 39.12 -1.41 11.21
CA PRO A 312 40.53 -1.31 11.51
C PRO A 312 40.71 -0.74 12.92
N SER A 313 41.41 -1.47 13.74
CA SER A 313 41.77 -1.04 15.10
C SER A 313 42.52 0.29 15.02
N LYS A 314 42.06 1.32 15.74
CA LYS A 314 42.76 2.58 15.87
C LYS A 314 44.18 2.29 16.32
N PRO A 315 45.22 2.88 15.68
CA PRO A 315 46.58 2.74 16.19
C PRO A 315 46.63 3.31 17.61
N SER A 316 47.10 2.52 18.53
CA SER A 316 47.36 2.95 19.89
C SER A 316 48.40 4.08 19.84
N SER A 317 48.00 5.30 20.19
CA SER A 317 48.92 6.40 20.43
C SER A 317 49.76 6.02 21.66
N SER A 318 50.95 5.49 21.43
CA SER A 318 51.97 5.47 22.46
C SER A 318 52.43 6.89 22.70
N MET A 319 52.07 7.42 23.86
CA MET A 319 52.72 8.60 24.41
C MET A 319 54.18 8.28 24.66
N CYS A 320 55.06 9.09 24.10
CA CYS A 320 56.34 9.50 24.70
C CYS A 320 56.21 10.96 25.11
#